data_f1dff0538132214a59c602d9c5084765
#
_entry.id   f1dff0538132214a59c602d9c5084765
#
_cell.length_a   1.000
_cell.length_b   1.000
_cell.length_c   1.000
_cell.angle_alpha   90.00
_cell.angle_beta   90.00
_cell.angle_gamma   90.00
#
_symmetry.space_group_name_H-M   'P 1'
#
loop_
_entity.id
_entity.type
_entity.pdbx_description
1 polymer ?
#
loop_
_entity_poly.entity_id
_entity_poly.type
_entity_poly.pdbx_seq_one_letter_code
_entity_poly.pdbx_strand_id
1 'polypeptide(L)'
;MRALWFEDVGQLAWREVEDLVVGHPLEAIVRPVASTTCDLDRAIVHGLVPLGSGFPIGHECVAEVLEVGAAVHRVAVGDLVVVPWHISCGACPPCRNALPTACTTVPGLQGYGASIAGEWGGLFSEQARVPYADAMLTRLPPGVEPAAAAAVSDNLTDAYVCVTRGLSRHPGARVLVVSSLPSLGLFAVDQALAAGARVVDYVDKSGRRREVARTLGADVGAEIDPATQHLQYPVVIGATSDPALLREAVLCLAPGGHLSNAGMFFADTPLPLWDMYQRDVTVSVGAVSVTPHVPAVLDLLRLGRLRPELVISVHDAEQAPEVLLARNMKPVLVRPRLIATPNL
;
A
#
# COMPACT_ATOMS: atom_id res chain seq x y z
N MET A 1 -13.82 -14.37 -18.06
CA MET A 1 -13.33 -13.05 -17.63
C MET A 1 -11.88 -12.84 -18.03
N ARG A 2 -11.40 -11.58 -18.03
CA ARG A 2 -9.98 -11.30 -18.31
C ARG A 2 -9.24 -10.95 -17.03
N ALA A 3 -7.96 -11.37 -16.93
CA ALA A 3 -7.01 -10.98 -15.91
C ALA A 3 -5.68 -10.56 -16.55
N LEU A 4 -5.02 -9.55 -15.97
CA LEU A 4 -3.72 -9.10 -16.44
C LEU A 4 -2.62 -9.98 -15.85
N TRP A 5 -1.80 -10.55 -16.72
CA TRP A 5 -0.69 -11.42 -16.36
C TRP A 5 0.65 -10.75 -16.57
N PHE A 6 1.53 -10.92 -15.59
CA PHE A 6 2.96 -10.69 -15.73
C PHE A 6 3.58 -11.90 -16.38
N GLU A 7 3.87 -11.80 -17.68
CA GLU A 7 4.41 -12.89 -18.50
C GLU A 7 5.92 -13.03 -18.33
N ASP A 8 6.61 -11.89 -18.34
CA ASP A 8 8.05 -11.77 -18.14
C ASP A 8 8.39 -10.28 -17.91
N VAL A 9 9.64 -9.98 -17.58
CA VAL A 9 10.14 -8.61 -17.42
C VAL A 9 9.80 -7.78 -18.67
N GLY A 10 9.09 -6.68 -18.46
CA GLY A 10 8.62 -5.81 -19.53
C GLY A 10 7.46 -6.37 -20.36
N GLN A 11 6.83 -7.47 -19.95
CA GLN A 11 5.75 -8.11 -20.70
C GLN A 11 4.53 -8.34 -19.81
N LEU A 12 3.46 -7.65 -20.13
CA LEU A 12 2.13 -7.79 -19.52
C LEU A 12 1.10 -8.09 -20.60
N ALA A 13 0.21 -9.05 -20.34
CA ALA A 13 -0.85 -9.41 -21.29
C ALA A 13 -2.17 -9.73 -20.58
N TRP A 14 -3.28 -9.30 -21.18
CA TRP A 14 -4.59 -9.77 -20.79
C TRP A 14 -4.78 -11.22 -21.23
N ARG A 15 -5.19 -12.09 -20.29
CA ARG A 15 -5.55 -13.48 -20.56
C ARG A 15 -7.03 -13.73 -20.25
N GLU A 16 -7.68 -14.49 -21.13
CA GLU A 16 -8.98 -15.07 -20.82
C GLU A 16 -8.80 -16.18 -19.78
N VAL A 17 -9.60 -16.12 -18.72
CA VAL A 17 -9.66 -17.10 -17.65
C VAL A 17 -11.14 -17.41 -17.33
N GLU A 18 -11.39 -18.49 -16.62
CA GLU A 18 -12.77 -18.85 -16.22
C GLU A 18 -13.41 -17.78 -15.35
N ASP A 19 -14.72 -17.59 -15.51
CA ASP A 19 -15.49 -16.70 -14.65
C ASP A 19 -15.56 -17.26 -13.23
N LEU A 20 -15.51 -16.37 -12.25
CA LEU A 20 -15.59 -16.75 -10.85
C LEU A 20 -17.06 -16.84 -10.40
N VAL A 21 -17.35 -17.86 -9.62
CA VAL A 21 -18.64 -18.02 -8.93
C VAL A 21 -18.38 -18.24 -7.44
N VAL A 22 -19.31 -17.86 -6.57
CA VAL A 22 -19.22 -18.13 -5.13
C VAL A 22 -19.24 -19.63 -4.89
N GLY A 23 -18.20 -20.17 -4.27
CA GLY A 23 -18.03 -21.58 -3.95
C GLY A 23 -18.10 -21.89 -2.45
N HIS A 24 -18.05 -20.85 -1.59
CA HIS A 24 -18.07 -21.02 -0.14
C HIS A 24 -18.96 -19.96 0.53
N PRO A 25 -19.68 -20.28 1.62
CA PRO A 25 -20.61 -19.33 2.28
C PRO A 25 -19.99 -18.02 2.76
N LEU A 26 -18.67 -17.97 3.04
CA LEU A 26 -17.97 -16.77 3.52
C LEU A 26 -17.36 -15.90 2.40
N GLU A 27 -17.46 -16.36 1.15
CA GLU A 27 -16.85 -15.70 0.00
C GLU A 27 -17.68 -14.54 -0.54
N ALA A 28 -16.99 -13.62 -1.23
CA ALA A 28 -17.59 -12.72 -2.20
C ALA A 28 -16.81 -12.75 -3.51
N ILE A 29 -17.50 -12.52 -4.62
CA ILE A 29 -16.90 -12.18 -5.90
C ILE A 29 -17.05 -10.67 -6.07
N VAL A 30 -15.94 -10.01 -6.36
CA VAL A 30 -15.89 -8.57 -6.53
C VAL A 30 -15.35 -8.20 -7.91
N ARG A 31 -15.73 -7.03 -8.44
CA ARG A 31 -15.19 -6.43 -9.66
C ARG A 31 -14.31 -5.26 -9.29
N PRO A 32 -12.99 -5.32 -9.46
CA PRO A 32 -12.12 -4.16 -9.32
C PRO A 32 -12.56 -3.01 -10.25
N VAL A 33 -12.92 -1.86 -9.68
CA VAL A 33 -13.35 -0.67 -10.43
C VAL A 33 -12.29 0.43 -10.45
N ALA A 34 -11.39 0.43 -9.48
CA ALA A 34 -10.20 1.26 -9.45
C ALA A 34 -9.05 0.43 -8.89
N SER A 35 -8.14 -0.01 -9.72
CA SER A 35 -6.95 -0.81 -9.34
C SER A 35 -5.69 0.02 -9.48
N THR A 36 -4.71 -0.17 -8.60
CA THR A 36 -3.44 0.53 -8.67
C THR A 36 -2.26 -0.39 -8.37
N THR A 37 -1.05 0.06 -8.70
CA THR A 37 0.18 -0.67 -8.39
C THR A 37 0.71 -0.32 -7.02
N CYS A 38 1.16 -1.32 -6.28
CA CYS A 38 2.16 -1.12 -5.24
C CYS A 38 3.54 -0.77 -5.86
N ASP A 39 4.41 -0.18 -5.07
CA ASP A 39 5.80 0.06 -5.51
C ASP A 39 6.54 -1.26 -5.80
N LEU A 40 6.11 -2.38 -5.19
CA LEU A 40 6.59 -3.74 -5.49
C LEU A 40 6.16 -4.22 -6.88
N ASP A 41 4.89 -4.04 -7.29
CA ASP A 41 4.43 -4.43 -8.64
C ASP A 41 5.31 -3.80 -9.72
N ARG A 42 5.66 -2.53 -9.51
CA ARG A 42 6.55 -1.82 -10.41
C ARG A 42 7.96 -2.41 -10.42
N ALA A 43 8.48 -2.81 -9.26
CA ALA A 43 9.78 -3.48 -9.21
C ALA A 43 9.74 -4.85 -9.91
N ILE A 44 8.64 -5.58 -9.80
CA ILE A 44 8.40 -6.86 -10.48
C ILE A 44 8.43 -6.68 -12.00
N VAL A 45 7.59 -5.79 -12.54
CA VAL A 45 7.44 -5.64 -14.00
C VAL A 45 8.72 -5.14 -14.69
N HIS A 46 9.61 -4.48 -13.93
CA HIS A 46 10.90 -4.01 -14.41
C HIS A 46 12.08 -4.94 -14.07
N GLY A 47 11.84 -6.12 -13.47
CA GLY A 47 12.90 -7.08 -13.13
C GLY A 47 13.86 -6.61 -12.04
N LEU A 48 13.41 -5.73 -11.13
CA LEU A 48 14.24 -5.17 -10.05
C LEU A 48 14.23 -6.04 -8.79
N VAL A 49 13.40 -7.08 -8.75
CA VAL A 49 13.26 -8.00 -7.62
C VAL A 49 13.33 -9.45 -8.10
N PRO A 50 13.83 -10.40 -7.29
CA PRO A 50 14.04 -11.79 -7.68
C PRO A 50 12.73 -12.62 -7.58
N LEU A 51 11.64 -12.12 -8.17
CA LEU A 51 10.36 -12.83 -8.24
C LEU A 51 10.17 -13.39 -9.64
N GLY A 52 9.65 -14.62 -9.71
CA GLY A 52 9.36 -15.30 -10.97
C GLY A 52 8.28 -14.59 -11.79
N SER A 53 7.96 -15.13 -12.95
CA SER A 53 6.94 -14.66 -13.89
C SER A 53 5.80 -15.68 -14.04
N GLY A 54 4.80 -15.39 -14.87
CA GLY A 54 3.69 -16.30 -15.16
C GLY A 54 2.57 -16.28 -14.11
N PHE A 55 2.24 -15.14 -13.54
CA PHE A 55 1.16 -14.97 -12.57
C PHE A 55 0.31 -13.71 -12.83
N PRO A 56 -0.97 -13.70 -12.39
CA PRO A 56 -1.83 -12.52 -12.49
C PRO A 56 -1.37 -11.46 -11.49
N ILE A 57 -1.19 -10.20 -11.96
CA ILE A 57 -0.58 -9.11 -11.19
C ILE A 57 -1.61 -8.20 -10.52
N GLY A 58 -1.13 -7.46 -9.49
CA GLY A 58 -1.85 -6.38 -8.80
C GLY A 58 -2.55 -6.82 -7.52
N HIS A 59 -2.45 -5.99 -6.49
CA HIS A 59 -2.99 -6.30 -5.17
C HIS A 59 -3.62 -5.09 -4.45
N GLU A 60 -3.83 -3.98 -5.15
CA GLU A 60 -4.50 -2.81 -4.59
C GLU A 60 -5.74 -2.44 -5.40
N CYS A 61 -6.92 -2.42 -4.79
CA CYS A 61 -8.10 -1.91 -5.46
C CYS A 61 -9.25 -1.47 -4.53
N VAL A 62 -10.12 -0.64 -5.11
CA VAL A 62 -11.54 -0.53 -4.75
C VAL A 62 -12.33 -1.36 -5.76
N ALA A 63 -13.28 -2.14 -5.26
CA ALA A 63 -14.07 -3.05 -6.08
C ALA A 63 -15.58 -2.91 -5.81
N GLU A 64 -16.39 -3.31 -6.76
CA GLU A 64 -17.84 -3.49 -6.63
C GLU A 64 -18.15 -4.94 -6.29
N VAL A 65 -18.99 -5.18 -5.29
CA VAL A 65 -19.42 -6.54 -4.91
C VAL A 65 -20.43 -7.05 -5.94
N LEU A 66 -20.12 -8.16 -6.60
CA LEU A 66 -20.98 -8.79 -7.61
C LEU A 66 -21.84 -9.91 -7.02
N GLU A 67 -21.26 -10.73 -6.12
CA GLU A 67 -21.93 -11.89 -5.53
C GLU A 67 -21.42 -12.12 -4.11
N VAL A 68 -22.26 -12.61 -3.21
CA VAL A 68 -21.89 -12.92 -1.83
C VAL A 68 -22.39 -14.30 -1.42
N GLY A 69 -21.62 -15.02 -0.63
CA GLY A 69 -22.00 -16.29 -0.03
C GLY A 69 -23.04 -16.11 1.08
N ALA A 70 -23.76 -17.19 1.39
CA ALA A 70 -24.93 -17.17 2.29
C ALA A 70 -24.60 -16.75 3.74
N ALA A 71 -23.33 -16.77 4.16
CA ALA A 71 -22.89 -16.36 5.50
C ALA A 71 -22.18 -15.00 5.50
N VAL A 72 -22.24 -14.23 4.41
CA VAL A 72 -21.74 -12.87 4.34
C VAL A 72 -22.84 -11.90 4.77
N HIS A 73 -22.53 -11.01 5.73
CA HIS A 73 -23.53 -10.12 6.36
C HIS A 73 -23.10 -8.64 6.38
N ARG A 74 -21.82 -8.34 6.19
CA ARG A 74 -21.29 -6.96 6.33
C ARG A 74 -21.29 -6.18 5.02
N VAL A 75 -21.31 -6.88 3.89
CA VAL A 75 -21.35 -6.28 2.55
C VAL A 75 -22.47 -6.89 1.73
N ALA A 76 -22.97 -6.18 0.74
CA ALA A 76 -24.04 -6.61 -0.15
C ALA A 76 -23.65 -6.36 -1.61
N VAL A 77 -24.34 -7.03 -2.53
CA VAL A 77 -24.21 -6.81 -3.97
C VAL A 77 -24.44 -5.34 -4.30
N GLY A 78 -23.54 -4.75 -5.07
CA GLY A 78 -23.52 -3.32 -5.43
C GLY A 78 -22.75 -2.42 -4.48
N ASP A 79 -22.34 -2.90 -3.30
CA ASP A 79 -21.44 -2.11 -2.42
C ASP A 79 -20.09 -1.87 -3.10
N LEU A 80 -19.54 -0.67 -2.92
CA LEU A 80 -18.12 -0.40 -3.20
C LEU A 80 -17.31 -0.71 -1.94
N VAL A 81 -16.21 -1.45 -2.12
CA VAL A 81 -15.37 -1.96 -1.04
C VAL A 81 -13.89 -1.81 -1.33
N VAL A 82 -13.09 -1.56 -0.31
CA VAL A 82 -11.63 -1.72 -0.36
C VAL A 82 -11.30 -3.19 -0.16
N VAL A 83 -10.48 -3.76 -1.05
CA VAL A 83 -9.99 -5.14 -0.95
C VAL A 83 -8.55 -5.09 -0.43
N PRO A 84 -8.24 -5.61 0.77
CA PRO A 84 -6.86 -5.59 1.29
C PRO A 84 -5.96 -6.50 0.45
N TRP A 85 -4.66 -6.17 0.40
CA TRP A 85 -3.70 -6.96 -0.38
C TRP A 85 -3.53 -8.40 0.14
N HIS A 86 -3.67 -8.62 1.47
CA HIS A 86 -3.47 -9.91 2.12
C HIS A 86 -4.77 -10.67 2.35
N ILE A 87 -4.67 -12.01 2.36
CA ILE A 87 -5.78 -12.90 2.68
C ILE A 87 -5.77 -13.24 4.17
N SER A 88 -6.92 -13.10 4.84
CA SER A 88 -7.03 -13.39 6.27
C SER A 88 -8.45 -13.77 6.70
N CYS A 89 -8.57 -14.69 7.66
CA CYS A 89 -9.89 -15.24 8.09
C CYS A 89 -10.64 -14.35 9.09
N GLY A 90 -10.00 -13.37 9.71
CA GLY A 90 -10.59 -12.50 10.74
C GLY A 90 -10.88 -13.16 12.09
N ALA A 91 -10.80 -14.49 12.21
CA ALA A 91 -11.28 -15.24 13.39
C ALA A 91 -10.18 -15.90 14.23
N CYS A 92 -9.01 -16.19 13.66
CA CYS A 92 -7.90 -16.82 14.39
C CYS A 92 -7.23 -15.82 15.37
N PRO A 93 -6.42 -16.30 16.35
CA PRO A 93 -5.82 -15.41 17.35
C PRO A 93 -5.01 -14.25 16.77
N PRO A 94 -4.11 -14.42 15.77
CA PRO A 94 -3.43 -13.29 15.16
C PRO A 94 -4.39 -12.26 14.53
N CYS A 95 -5.41 -12.71 13.78
CA CYS A 95 -6.38 -11.80 13.19
C CYS A 95 -7.13 -10.99 14.24
N ARG A 96 -7.56 -11.62 15.34
CA ARG A 96 -8.22 -10.91 16.46
C ARG A 96 -7.29 -9.95 17.19
N ASN A 97 -5.98 -10.17 17.11
CA ASN A 97 -4.96 -9.28 17.65
C ASN A 97 -4.45 -8.24 16.63
N ALA A 98 -5.24 -7.93 15.60
CA ALA A 98 -4.90 -6.97 14.55
C ALA A 98 -3.63 -7.31 13.74
N LEU A 99 -3.29 -8.59 13.62
CA LEU A 99 -2.16 -9.11 12.85
C LEU A 99 -2.64 -10.08 11.75
N PRO A 100 -3.51 -9.65 10.81
CA PRO A 100 -4.06 -10.52 9.77
C PRO A 100 -3.00 -11.10 8.82
N THR A 101 -1.86 -10.44 8.62
CA THR A 101 -0.72 -10.98 7.84
C THR A 101 -0.09 -12.22 8.47
N ALA A 102 -0.33 -12.49 9.76
CA ALA A 102 0.07 -13.71 10.47
C ALA A 102 -1.09 -14.70 10.64
N CYS A 103 -2.09 -14.67 9.77
CA CYS A 103 -3.27 -15.55 9.84
C CYS A 103 -2.87 -17.02 9.86
N THR A 104 -3.34 -17.76 10.88
CA THR A 104 -3.02 -19.20 11.02
C THR A 104 -4.00 -20.10 10.26
N THR A 105 -5.17 -19.60 9.85
CA THR A 105 -6.12 -20.32 9.00
C THR A 105 -5.65 -20.33 7.55
N VAL A 106 -4.99 -19.25 7.12
CA VAL A 106 -4.38 -19.11 5.79
C VAL A 106 -2.88 -18.96 6.03
N PRO A 107 -2.13 -20.08 6.09
CA PRO A 107 -0.74 -20.04 6.52
C PRO A 107 0.20 -19.42 5.48
N GLY A 108 1.25 -18.78 5.97
CA GLY A 108 2.19 -18.03 5.16
C GLY A 108 1.69 -16.62 4.85
N LEU A 109 2.51 -15.86 4.14
CA LEU A 109 2.13 -14.52 3.67
C LEU A 109 1.29 -14.66 2.39
N GLN A 110 -0.03 -14.77 2.54
CA GLN A 110 -0.97 -14.95 1.42
C GLN A 110 -1.58 -13.61 1.00
N GLY A 111 -1.72 -13.41 -0.31
CA GLY A 111 -2.27 -12.18 -0.87
C GLY A 111 -2.57 -12.30 -2.36
N TYR A 112 -2.83 -11.17 -3.01
CA TYR A 112 -3.07 -11.09 -4.44
C TYR A 112 -1.80 -10.69 -5.20
N GLY A 113 -1.73 -11.03 -6.48
CA GLY A 113 -0.88 -10.38 -7.46
C GLY A 113 0.63 -10.57 -7.34
N ALA A 114 1.09 -11.60 -6.62
CA ALA A 114 2.51 -11.92 -6.55
C ALA A 114 2.73 -13.43 -6.41
N SER A 115 3.76 -13.97 -7.05
CA SER A 115 4.08 -15.40 -7.03
C SER A 115 4.34 -15.98 -5.63
N ILE A 116 4.81 -15.15 -4.71
CA ILE A 116 5.09 -15.53 -3.31
C ILE A 116 3.86 -15.45 -2.40
N ALA A 117 2.76 -14.87 -2.89
CA ALA A 117 1.56 -14.58 -2.11
C ALA A 117 0.43 -15.61 -2.31
N GLY A 118 0.71 -16.76 -2.93
CA GLY A 118 -0.27 -17.82 -3.18
C GLY A 118 -1.02 -17.67 -4.51
N GLU A 119 -2.03 -18.53 -4.72
CA GLU A 119 -2.80 -18.64 -5.98
C GLU A 119 -4.16 -17.92 -5.90
N TRP A 120 -4.20 -16.72 -5.31
CA TRP A 120 -5.44 -15.95 -5.12
C TRP A 120 -5.82 -15.06 -6.30
N GLY A 121 -5.02 -15.07 -7.36
CA GLY A 121 -5.20 -14.20 -8.53
C GLY A 121 -4.60 -12.82 -8.33
N GLY A 122 -4.96 -11.90 -9.23
CA GLY A 122 -4.52 -10.50 -9.22
C GLY A 122 -5.71 -9.55 -9.32
N LEU A 123 -5.54 -8.33 -8.80
CA LEU A 123 -6.61 -7.34 -8.77
C LEU A 123 -6.65 -6.42 -10.02
N PHE A 124 -5.75 -6.64 -10.99
CA PHE A 124 -5.96 -6.16 -12.36
C PHE A 124 -6.74 -7.21 -13.16
N SER A 125 -7.99 -7.45 -12.78
CA SER A 125 -8.88 -8.46 -13.36
C SER A 125 -10.31 -7.93 -13.47
N GLU A 126 -11.16 -8.63 -14.22
CA GLU A 126 -12.58 -8.31 -14.30
C GLU A 126 -13.37 -8.81 -13.10
N GLN A 127 -12.87 -9.87 -12.44
CA GLN A 127 -13.42 -10.38 -11.18
C GLN A 127 -12.27 -10.83 -10.27
N ALA A 128 -12.48 -10.77 -8.96
CA ALA A 128 -11.59 -11.31 -7.95
C ALA A 128 -12.39 -12.01 -6.85
N ARG A 129 -11.85 -13.12 -6.34
CA ARG A 129 -12.41 -13.86 -5.21
C ARG A 129 -11.91 -13.31 -3.89
N VAL A 130 -12.81 -13.04 -2.95
CA VAL A 130 -12.49 -12.67 -1.57
C VAL A 130 -12.99 -13.77 -0.64
N PRO A 131 -12.10 -14.63 -0.10
CA PRO A 131 -12.50 -15.86 0.58
C PRO A 131 -13.15 -15.65 1.95
N TYR A 132 -12.93 -14.49 2.58
CA TYR A 132 -13.49 -14.13 3.89
C TYR A 132 -14.05 -12.71 3.84
N ALA A 133 -15.14 -12.52 3.11
CA ALA A 133 -15.67 -11.21 2.76
C ALA A 133 -15.91 -10.30 3.98
N ASP A 134 -16.58 -10.77 5.01
CA ASP A 134 -16.88 -9.97 6.22
C ASP A 134 -15.63 -9.59 7.04
N ALA A 135 -14.54 -10.34 6.89
CA ALA A 135 -13.28 -10.08 7.58
C ALA A 135 -12.33 -9.18 6.79
N MET A 136 -12.40 -9.26 5.46
CA MET A 136 -11.45 -8.61 4.56
C MET A 136 -12.00 -7.30 4.00
N LEU A 137 -13.27 -7.27 3.62
CA LEU A 137 -13.83 -6.13 2.90
C LEU A 137 -14.23 -4.98 3.84
N THR A 138 -13.86 -3.77 3.45
CA THR A 138 -14.31 -2.54 4.10
C THR A 138 -15.08 -1.70 3.11
N ARG A 139 -16.34 -1.32 3.44
CA ARG A 139 -17.15 -0.46 2.57
C ARG A 139 -16.48 0.88 2.34
N LEU A 140 -16.52 1.35 1.11
CA LEU A 140 -16.10 2.69 0.76
C LEU A 140 -17.14 3.70 1.28
N PRO A 141 -16.75 4.69 2.08
CA PRO A 141 -17.70 5.70 2.56
C PRO A 141 -18.27 6.55 1.41
N PRO A 142 -19.54 6.98 1.50
CA PRO A 142 -20.11 7.91 0.54
C PRO A 142 -19.25 9.18 0.38
N GLY A 143 -19.11 9.64 -0.86
CA GLY A 143 -18.33 10.83 -1.21
C GLY A 143 -16.82 10.62 -1.33
N VAL A 144 -16.31 9.40 -1.07
CA VAL A 144 -14.92 9.05 -1.37
C VAL A 144 -14.84 8.46 -2.77
N GLU A 145 -14.04 9.07 -3.63
CA GLU A 145 -13.85 8.60 -5.01
C GLU A 145 -13.04 7.31 -5.04
N PRO A 146 -13.48 6.26 -5.78
CA PRO A 146 -12.76 4.98 -5.86
C PRO A 146 -11.29 5.11 -6.25
N ALA A 147 -10.97 5.99 -7.21
CA ALA A 147 -9.59 6.21 -7.65
C ALA A 147 -8.71 6.79 -6.53
N ALA A 148 -9.23 7.69 -5.71
CA ALA A 148 -8.51 8.26 -4.56
C ALA A 148 -8.27 7.21 -3.45
N ALA A 149 -9.17 6.23 -3.34
CA ALA A 149 -9.10 5.19 -2.32
C ALA A 149 -8.39 3.89 -2.77
N ALA A 150 -8.02 3.74 -4.04
CA ALA A 150 -7.46 2.49 -4.56
C ALA A 150 -6.21 2.03 -3.79
N ALA A 151 -5.35 2.97 -3.39
CA ALA A 151 -4.12 2.69 -2.63
C ALA A 151 -4.36 2.41 -1.12
N VAL A 152 -5.59 2.54 -0.62
CA VAL A 152 -5.93 2.19 0.78
C VAL A 152 -5.76 0.71 1.05
N SER A 153 -5.83 -0.11 0.02
CA SER A 153 -5.60 -1.56 0.07
C SER A 153 -4.20 -1.96 0.56
N ASP A 154 -3.20 -1.06 0.40
CA ASP A 154 -1.80 -1.31 0.75
C ASP A 154 -1.04 0.00 1.01
N ASN A 155 -0.45 0.65 0.00
CA ASN A 155 0.56 1.70 0.16
C ASN A 155 0.11 2.91 0.99
N LEU A 156 -1.12 3.38 0.82
CA LEU A 156 -1.63 4.52 1.59
C LEU A 156 -1.83 4.15 3.07
N THR A 157 -2.23 2.92 3.34
CA THR A 157 -2.37 2.39 4.71
C THR A 157 -1.01 2.03 5.32
N ASP A 158 -0.06 1.52 4.54
CA ASP A 158 1.30 1.28 5.03
C ASP A 158 1.98 2.60 5.45
N ALA A 159 1.87 3.64 4.64
CA ALA A 159 2.32 4.97 5.00
C ALA A 159 1.67 5.47 6.31
N TYR A 160 0.36 5.27 6.48
CA TYR A 160 -0.37 5.60 7.71
C TYR A 160 0.20 4.85 8.93
N VAL A 161 0.43 3.55 8.81
CA VAL A 161 0.98 2.72 9.90
C VAL A 161 2.40 3.13 10.25
N CYS A 162 3.25 3.36 9.24
CA CYS A 162 4.62 3.82 9.45
C CYS A 162 4.67 5.16 10.20
N VAL A 163 3.85 6.12 9.80
CA VAL A 163 3.76 7.45 10.41
C VAL A 163 3.19 7.38 11.83
N THR A 164 2.08 6.67 12.02
CA THR A 164 1.40 6.62 13.32
C THR A 164 2.21 5.89 14.39
N ARG A 165 3.01 4.87 14.04
CA ARG A 165 3.95 4.22 14.97
C ARG A 165 4.95 5.21 15.57
N GLY A 166 5.50 6.10 14.76
CA GLY A 166 6.44 7.12 15.22
C GLY A 166 5.75 8.26 15.97
N LEU A 167 4.73 8.88 15.38
CA LEU A 167 4.08 10.05 15.93
C LEU A 167 3.23 9.75 17.19
N SER A 168 2.77 8.53 17.41
CA SER A 168 2.14 8.16 18.70
C SER A 168 3.11 8.22 19.88
N ARG A 169 4.40 8.00 19.64
CA ARG A 169 5.47 8.10 20.65
C ARG A 169 6.03 9.52 20.75
N HIS A 170 6.01 10.27 19.65
CA HIS A 170 6.59 11.61 19.53
C HIS A 170 5.57 12.58 18.91
N PRO A 171 4.46 12.91 19.60
CA PRO A 171 3.43 13.78 19.05
C PRO A 171 3.96 15.15 18.62
N GLY A 172 3.57 15.61 17.41
CA GLY A 172 4.01 16.90 16.86
C GLY A 172 5.50 16.96 16.48
N ALA A 173 6.21 15.83 16.45
CA ALA A 173 7.63 15.82 16.11
C ALA A 173 7.91 16.28 14.69
N ARG A 174 9.15 16.70 14.45
CA ARG A 174 9.72 16.79 13.11
C ARG A 174 9.90 15.37 12.56
N VAL A 175 9.47 15.15 11.31
CA VAL A 175 9.52 13.86 10.62
C VAL A 175 10.48 13.96 9.43
N LEU A 176 11.36 12.97 9.27
CA LEU A 176 12.12 12.78 8.05
C LEU A 176 11.53 11.63 7.25
N VAL A 177 11.23 11.84 5.99
CA VAL A 177 10.88 10.79 5.03
C VAL A 177 12.04 10.63 4.05
N VAL A 178 12.67 9.46 4.07
CA VAL A 178 13.77 9.10 3.15
C VAL A 178 13.22 8.14 2.11
N SER A 179 13.24 8.54 0.83
CA SER A 179 12.56 7.79 -0.21
C SER A 179 13.44 7.48 -1.42
N SER A 180 13.27 6.27 -1.94
CA SER A 180 13.68 5.84 -3.28
C SER A 180 12.53 5.15 -4.03
N LEU A 181 11.42 4.90 -3.34
CA LEU A 181 10.22 4.25 -3.90
C LEU A 181 9.33 5.26 -4.64
N PRO A 182 8.55 4.81 -5.63
CA PRO A 182 7.74 5.68 -6.48
C PRO A 182 6.67 6.51 -5.75
N SER A 183 5.92 5.92 -4.81
CA SER A 183 4.72 6.55 -4.24
C SER A 183 4.65 6.55 -2.71
N LEU A 184 5.15 5.53 -2.05
CA LEU A 184 4.97 5.34 -0.60
C LEU A 184 5.54 6.50 0.21
N GLY A 185 6.73 7.02 -0.15
CA GLY A 185 7.31 8.18 0.53
C GLY A 185 6.46 9.45 0.41
N LEU A 186 5.77 9.66 -0.72
CA LEU A 186 4.86 10.79 -0.90
C LEU A 186 3.60 10.64 -0.05
N PHE A 187 3.04 9.45 0.03
CA PHE A 187 1.93 9.14 0.95
C PHE A 187 2.35 9.33 2.42
N ALA A 188 3.58 8.97 2.78
CA ALA A 188 4.09 9.19 4.13
C ALA A 188 4.22 10.68 4.47
N VAL A 189 4.60 11.54 3.52
CA VAL A 189 4.59 13.00 3.70
C VAL A 189 3.17 13.49 4.01
N ASP A 190 2.20 13.14 3.18
CA ASP A 190 0.81 13.58 3.33
C ASP A 190 0.19 13.08 4.66
N GLN A 191 0.43 11.81 5.00
CA GLN A 191 0.01 11.21 6.27
C GLN A 191 0.68 11.90 7.50
N ALA A 192 1.97 12.21 7.43
CA ALA A 192 2.67 12.87 8.53
C ALA A 192 2.11 14.27 8.82
N LEU A 193 1.85 15.05 7.76
CA LEU A 193 1.20 16.36 7.88
C LEU A 193 -0.22 16.23 8.42
N ALA A 194 -1.02 15.28 7.91
CA ALA A 194 -2.36 14.99 8.40
C ALA A 194 -2.38 14.54 9.86
N ALA A 195 -1.34 13.83 10.33
CA ALA A 195 -1.18 13.38 11.71
C ALA A 195 -0.62 14.46 12.65
N GLY A 196 -0.33 15.68 12.17
CA GLY A 196 0.12 16.81 12.96
C GLY A 196 1.63 16.89 13.19
N ALA A 197 2.45 16.32 12.31
CA ALA A 197 3.88 16.57 12.30
C ALA A 197 4.15 18.09 12.18
N ARG A 198 5.07 18.62 12.99
CA ARG A 198 5.38 20.05 12.97
C ARG A 198 6.08 20.49 11.69
N VAL A 199 6.98 19.65 11.19
CA VAL A 199 7.73 19.82 9.95
C VAL A 199 7.94 18.44 9.36
N VAL A 200 7.84 18.32 8.06
CA VAL A 200 8.20 17.11 7.32
C VAL A 200 9.33 17.44 6.34
N ASP A 201 10.45 16.78 6.52
CA ASP A 201 11.57 16.82 5.55
C ASP A 201 11.45 15.58 4.65
N TYR A 202 11.60 15.76 3.36
CA TYR A 202 11.55 14.70 2.36
C TYR A 202 12.84 14.65 1.55
N VAL A 203 13.51 13.51 1.56
CA VAL A 203 14.76 13.28 0.83
C VAL A 203 14.55 12.23 -0.25
N ASP A 204 14.82 12.62 -1.50
CA ASP A 204 14.68 11.75 -2.67
C ASP A 204 15.50 12.29 -3.86
N LYS A 205 16.21 11.42 -4.58
CA LYS A 205 16.98 11.80 -5.78
C LYS A 205 16.10 12.28 -6.95
N SER A 206 14.84 11.88 -7.03
CA SER A 206 13.90 12.27 -8.09
C SER A 206 13.41 13.70 -7.91
N GLY A 207 13.77 14.59 -8.83
CA GLY A 207 13.27 15.96 -8.88
C GLY A 207 11.74 16.05 -8.97
N ARG A 208 11.11 15.15 -9.77
CA ARG A 208 9.66 15.08 -9.93
C ARG A 208 8.97 14.74 -8.59
N ARG A 209 9.48 13.76 -7.84
CA ARG A 209 8.90 13.40 -6.54
C ARG A 209 9.11 14.49 -5.49
N ARG A 210 10.28 15.15 -5.49
CA ARG A 210 10.51 16.31 -4.62
C ARG A 210 9.53 17.46 -4.89
N GLU A 211 9.14 17.68 -6.15
CA GLU A 211 8.16 18.73 -6.48
C GLU A 211 6.77 18.39 -5.92
N VAL A 212 6.34 17.14 -6.02
CA VAL A 212 5.08 16.68 -5.39
C VAL A 212 5.16 16.80 -3.87
N ALA A 213 6.26 16.36 -3.25
CA ALA A 213 6.45 16.49 -1.80
C ALA A 213 6.40 17.95 -1.33
N ARG A 214 6.99 18.88 -2.10
CA ARG A 214 6.90 20.32 -1.84
C ARG A 214 5.46 20.83 -1.94
N THR A 215 4.72 20.40 -2.95
CA THR A 215 3.29 20.75 -3.11
C THR A 215 2.45 20.19 -1.97
N LEU A 216 2.81 19.03 -1.43
CA LEU A 216 2.22 18.48 -0.22
C LEU A 216 2.56 19.28 1.05
N GLY A 217 3.62 20.09 1.04
CA GLY A 217 4.02 20.94 2.15
C GLY A 217 5.30 20.48 2.89
N ALA A 218 6.10 19.61 2.30
CA ALA A 218 7.38 19.18 2.88
C ALA A 218 8.54 20.09 2.47
N ASP A 219 9.54 20.21 3.33
CA ASP A 219 10.87 20.68 2.99
C ASP A 219 11.62 19.55 2.25
N VAL A 220 12.29 19.87 1.13
CA VAL A 220 12.80 18.82 0.24
C VAL A 220 14.31 18.91 0.00
N GLY A 221 14.98 17.77 0.02
CA GLY A 221 16.40 17.59 -0.31
C GLY A 221 16.61 16.46 -1.32
N ALA A 222 17.73 16.51 -2.05
CA ALA A 222 18.12 15.43 -2.97
C ALA A 222 18.83 14.28 -2.26
N GLU A 223 19.57 14.60 -1.20
CA GLU A 223 20.37 13.67 -0.40
C GLU A 223 20.32 14.08 1.07
N ILE A 224 20.62 13.15 1.96
CA ILE A 224 20.81 13.43 3.37
C ILE A 224 22.10 14.24 3.53
N ASP A 225 22.04 15.36 4.25
CA ASP A 225 23.21 16.09 4.70
C ASP A 225 23.56 15.65 6.13
N PRO A 226 24.62 14.86 6.33
CA PRO A 226 24.99 14.36 7.66
C PRO A 226 25.25 15.48 8.68
N ALA A 227 25.75 16.64 8.24
CA ALA A 227 26.08 17.76 9.13
C ALA A 227 24.85 18.39 9.77
N THR A 228 23.70 18.37 9.07
CA THR A 228 22.47 19.05 9.51
C THR A 228 21.32 18.10 9.84
N GLN A 229 21.39 16.84 9.40
CA GLN A 229 20.28 15.89 9.54
C GLN A 229 20.57 14.69 10.46
N HIS A 230 21.84 14.31 10.69
CA HIS A 230 22.12 13.25 11.65
C HIS A 230 21.70 13.66 13.07
N LEU A 231 21.15 12.69 13.83
CA LEU A 231 20.70 12.83 15.23
C LEU A 231 19.58 13.87 15.45
N GLN A 232 18.83 14.25 14.42
CA GLN A 232 17.86 15.35 14.50
C GLN A 232 16.41 14.91 14.59
N TYR A 233 16.08 13.69 14.16
CA TYR A 233 14.69 13.32 13.95
C TYR A 233 14.19 12.31 14.98
N PRO A 234 13.17 12.67 15.79
CA PRO A 234 12.48 11.70 16.63
C PRO A 234 11.72 10.64 15.81
N VAL A 235 11.30 11.00 14.59
CA VAL A 235 10.56 10.09 13.68
C VAL A 235 11.21 10.10 12.30
N VAL A 236 11.54 8.91 11.80
CA VAL A 236 12.05 8.71 10.44
C VAL A 236 11.19 7.65 9.74
N ILE A 237 10.81 7.92 8.51
CA ILE A 237 10.11 6.96 7.64
C ILE A 237 11.06 6.58 6.50
N GLY A 238 11.40 5.29 6.42
CA GLY A 238 12.16 4.71 5.32
C GLY A 238 11.22 4.17 4.25
N ALA A 239 11.07 4.89 3.16
CA ALA A 239 10.39 4.44 1.95
C ALA A 239 11.45 4.00 0.92
N THR A 240 12.28 3.02 1.30
CA THR A 240 13.44 2.62 0.50
C THR A 240 13.74 1.13 0.62
N SER A 241 14.24 0.55 -0.47
CA SER A 241 14.84 -0.79 -0.52
C SER A 241 16.37 -0.73 -0.76
N ASP A 242 16.97 0.45 -0.61
CA ASP A 242 18.41 0.66 -0.70
C ASP A 242 19.05 0.52 0.71
N PRO A 243 19.92 -0.48 0.95
CA PRO A 243 20.56 -0.67 2.26
C PRO A 243 21.41 0.51 2.74
N ALA A 244 22.09 1.20 1.83
CA ALA A 244 22.90 2.35 2.17
C ALA A 244 22.02 3.53 2.63
N LEU A 245 20.93 3.76 1.91
CA LEU A 245 19.97 4.81 2.26
C LEU A 245 19.22 4.51 3.57
N LEU A 246 18.89 3.24 3.83
CA LEU A 246 18.32 2.82 5.12
C LEU A 246 19.29 3.07 6.28
N ARG A 247 20.58 2.75 6.08
CA ARG A 247 21.63 3.01 7.08
C ARG A 247 21.71 4.50 7.41
N GLU A 248 21.74 5.36 6.42
CA GLU A 248 21.76 6.82 6.61
C GLU A 248 20.48 7.32 7.31
N ALA A 249 19.32 6.77 6.96
CA ALA A 249 18.06 7.08 7.63
C ALA A 249 18.12 6.74 9.14
N VAL A 250 18.74 5.61 9.51
CA VAL A 250 18.95 5.24 10.93
C VAL A 250 19.88 6.24 11.64
N LEU A 251 20.92 6.73 10.97
CA LEU A 251 21.83 7.72 11.55
C LEU A 251 21.17 9.09 11.77
N CYS A 252 20.10 9.41 11.07
CA CYS A 252 19.31 10.62 11.29
C CYS A 252 18.47 10.60 12.57
N LEU A 253 18.24 9.43 13.18
CA LEU A 253 17.43 9.32 14.39
C LEU A 253 18.05 10.05 15.57
N ALA A 254 17.25 10.86 16.24
CA ALA A 254 17.57 11.40 17.56
C ALA A 254 17.57 10.28 18.63
N PRO A 255 18.19 10.49 19.80
CA PRO A 255 18.07 9.55 20.92
C PRO A 255 16.59 9.26 21.27
N GLY A 256 16.27 7.99 21.48
CA GLY A 256 14.88 7.51 21.70
C GLY A 256 14.00 7.53 20.44
N GLY A 257 14.53 7.85 19.27
CA GLY A 257 13.78 7.99 18.03
C GLY A 257 13.26 6.68 17.46
N HIS A 258 12.29 6.78 16.57
CA HIS A 258 11.64 5.65 15.90
C HIS A 258 11.76 5.76 14.38
N LEU A 259 12.26 4.70 13.73
CA LEU A 259 12.21 4.52 12.28
C LEU A 259 11.23 3.40 11.92
N SER A 260 10.30 3.69 11.01
CA SER A 260 9.53 2.67 10.31
C SER A 260 10.01 2.57 8.86
N ASN A 261 10.37 1.36 8.40
CA ASN A 261 10.73 1.13 7.01
C ASN A 261 9.69 0.25 6.32
N ALA A 262 9.16 0.73 5.22
CA ALA A 262 8.18 0.04 4.38
C ALA A 262 8.84 -0.62 3.14
N GLY A 263 10.11 -0.36 2.88
CA GLY A 263 10.85 -1.01 1.78
C GLY A 263 11.15 -2.47 2.06
N MET A 264 11.15 -3.28 1.00
CA MET A 264 11.48 -4.71 1.07
C MET A 264 12.96 -4.94 0.75
N PHE A 265 13.60 -5.83 1.51
CA PHE A 265 14.98 -6.27 1.28
C PHE A 265 14.98 -7.77 1.07
N PHE A 266 15.54 -8.23 -0.05
CA PHE A 266 15.62 -9.65 -0.41
C PHE A 266 16.94 -10.30 -0.03
N ALA A 267 17.81 -9.55 0.67
CA ALA A 267 19.08 -10.01 1.21
C ALA A 267 19.32 -9.40 2.59
N ASP A 268 20.22 -10.00 3.36
CA ASP A 268 20.63 -9.48 4.65
C ASP A 268 21.18 -8.05 4.50
N THR A 269 20.69 -7.16 5.37
CA THR A 269 21.00 -5.75 5.32
C THR A 269 21.67 -5.32 6.63
N PRO A 270 22.93 -4.85 6.59
CA PRO A 270 23.64 -4.43 7.80
C PRO A 270 23.10 -3.10 8.33
N LEU A 271 22.86 -3.04 9.63
CA LEU A 271 22.47 -1.84 10.35
C LEU A 271 23.57 -1.39 11.31
N PRO A 272 23.69 -0.09 11.64
CA PRO A 272 24.68 0.44 12.56
C PRO A 272 24.27 0.17 14.03
N LEU A 273 24.27 -1.10 14.45
CA LEU A 273 23.71 -1.53 15.74
C LEU A 273 24.38 -0.86 16.95
N TRP A 274 25.67 -0.51 16.86
CA TRP A 274 26.34 0.21 17.94
C TRP A 274 25.80 1.62 18.11
N ASP A 275 25.61 2.35 17.02
CA ASP A 275 24.98 3.69 17.03
C ASP A 275 23.54 3.63 17.53
N MET A 276 22.80 2.58 17.16
CA MET A 276 21.43 2.34 17.61
C MET A 276 21.39 2.08 19.13
N TYR A 277 22.28 1.22 19.63
CA TYR A 277 22.38 0.88 21.05
C TYR A 277 22.68 2.11 21.91
N GLN A 278 23.65 2.97 21.49
CA GLN A 278 24.05 4.16 22.26
C GLN A 278 22.90 5.20 22.37
N ARG A 279 21.90 5.15 21.47
CA ARG A 279 20.83 6.15 21.37
C ARG A 279 19.46 5.62 21.74
N ASP A 280 19.35 4.34 22.09
CA ASP A 280 18.08 3.68 22.44
C ASP A 280 17.01 3.85 21.35
N VAL A 281 17.37 3.68 20.07
CA VAL A 281 16.45 3.87 18.96
C VAL A 281 15.68 2.59 18.63
N THR A 282 14.48 2.74 18.07
CA THR A 282 13.65 1.64 17.57
C THR A 282 13.61 1.63 16.06
N VAL A 283 13.78 0.46 15.43
CA VAL A 283 13.54 0.25 14.00
C VAL A 283 12.44 -0.79 13.83
N SER A 284 11.41 -0.46 13.04
CA SER A 284 10.29 -1.35 12.70
C SER A 284 10.33 -1.66 11.21
N VAL A 285 10.25 -2.95 10.88
CA VAL A 285 10.12 -3.46 9.51
C VAL A 285 9.03 -4.54 9.47
N GLY A 286 8.38 -4.72 8.34
CA GLY A 286 7.40 -5.80 8.18
C GLY A 286 6.34 -5.49 7.13
N ALA A 287 5.71 -6.55 6.62
CA ALA A 287 4.53 -6.43 5.78
C ALA A 287 3.36 -5.86 6.59
N VAL A 288 2.71 -4.84 6.06
CA VAL A 288 1.66 -4.13 6.79
C VAL A 288 0.38 -4.97 6.89
N SER A 289 -0.16 -5.08 8.09
CA SER A 289 -1.51 -5.60 8.35
C SER A 289 -2.54 -4.49 8.10
N VAL A 290 -2.99 -4.32 6.85
CA VAL A 290 -3.78 -3.15 6.44
C VAL A 290 -5.21 -3.15 7.01
N THR A 291 -5.89 -4.30 7.03
CA THR A 291 -7.33 -4.39 7.36
C THR A 291 -7.73 -3.65 8.64
N PRO A 292 -7.00 -3.72 9.77
CA PRO A 292 -7.35 -2.98 10.99
C PRO A 292 -7.29 -1.45 10.85
N HIS A 293 -6.55 -0.95 9.86
CA HIS A 293 -6.26 0.47 9.70
C HIS A 293 -7.05 1.13 8.55
N VAL A 294 -7.61 0.32 7.62
CA VAL A 294 -8.40 0.80 6.48
C VAL A 294 -9.48 1.80 6.89
N PRO A 295 -10.30 1.55 7.94
CA PRO A 295 -11.34 2.51 8.34
C PRO A 295 -10.79 3.89 8.69
N ALA A 296 -9.67 3.97 9.41
CA ALA A 296 -9.07 5.24 9.80
C ALA A 296 -8.52 6.02 8.58
N VAL A 297 -7.92 5.34 7.61
CA VAL A 297 -7.43 5.97 6.39
C VAL A 297 -8.58 6.46 5.51
N LEU A 298 -9.67 5.68 5.38
CA LEU A 298 -10.88 6.09 4.69
C LEU A 298 -11.54 7.31 5.34
N ASP A 299 -11.54 7.42 6.67
CA ASP A 299 -12.03 8.61 7.37
C ASP A 299 -11.17 9.84 7.08
N LEU A 300 -9.85 9.71 7.01
CA LEU A 300 -8.98 10.82 6.61
C LEU A 300 -9.26 11.29 5.18
N LEU A 301 -9.50 10.37 4.23
CA LEU A 301 -9.92 10.71 2.87
C LEU A 301 -11.28 11.42 2.86
N ARG A 302 -12.28 10.86 3.53
CA ARG A 302 -13.64 11.43 3.63
C ARG A 302 -13.64 12.84 4.22
N LEU A 303 -12.73 13.12 5.16
CA LEU A 303 -12.56 14.42 5.78
C LEU A 303 -11.70 15.41 4.96
N GLY A 304 -11.22 15.00 3.78
CA GLY A 304 -10.34 15.81 2.93
C GLY A 304 -8.98 16.12 3.57
N ARG A 305 -8.51 15.26 4.47
CA ARG A 305 -7.23 15.44 5.16
C ARG A 305 -6.04 14.84 4.41
N LEU A 306 -6.29 14.03 3.39
CA LEU A 306 -5.30 13.44 2.50
C LEU A 306 -5.56 13.90 1.07
N ARG A 307 -4.49 14.00 0.28
CA ARG A 307 -4.49 14.53 -1.09
C ARG A 307 -3.85 13.51 -2.06
N PRO A 308 -4.38 12.27 -2.16
CA PRO A 308 -3.82 11.25 -3.04
C PRO A 308 -3.81 11.68 -4.51
N GLU A 309 -4.70 12.59 -4.92
CA GLU A 309 -4.77 13.14 -6.28
C GLU A 309 -3.48 13.85 -6.73
N LEU A 310 -2.62 14.29 -5.81
CA LEU A 310 -1.31 14.86 -6.13
C LEU A 310 -0.27 13.78 -6.47
N VAL A 311 -0.52 12.54 -6.10
CA VAL A 311 0.40 11.40 -6.29
C VAL A 311 -0.04 10.48 -7.41
N ILE A 312 -1.36 10.25 -7.55
CA ILE A 312 -1.94 9.33 -8.53
C ILE A 312 -2.05 9.95 -9.92
N SER A 313 -2.16 9.06 -10.93
CA SER A 313 -2.63 9.41 -12.29
C SER A 313 -3.68 8.40 -12.71
N VAL A 314 -4.83 8.88 -13.22
CA VAL A 314 -5.98 8.03 -13.56
C VAL A 314 -5.96 7.68 -15.04
N HIS A 315 -6.15 6.42 -15.37
CA HIS A 315 -6.13 5.86 -16.73
C HIS A 315 -7.26 4.84 -16.90
N ASP A 316 -7.62 4.55 -18.14
CA ASP A 316 -8.56 3.47 -18.47
C ASP A 316 -7.92 2.10 -18.18
N ALA A 317 -8.71 1.13 -17.70
CA ALA A 317 -8.22 -0.21 -17.37
C ALA A 317 -7.67 -0.95 -18.59
N GLU A 318 -8.14 -0.68 -19.79
CA GLU A 318 -7.63 -1.29 -21.02
C GLU A 318 -6.20 -0.86 -21.34
N GLN A 319 -5.75 0.28 -20.83
CA GLN A 319 -4.38 0.77 -20.98
C GLN A 319 -3.39 0.13 -19.99
N ALA A 320 -3.83 -0.82 -19.16
CA ALA A 320 -3.02 -1.40 -18.10
C ALA A 320 -1.62 -1.87 -18.57
N PRO A 321 -1.46 -2.67 -19.63
CA PRO A 321 -0.14 -3.14 -20.05
C PRO A 321 0.85 -2.01 -20.33
N GLU A 322 0.39 -0.96 -21.01
CA GLU A 322 1.23 0.20 -21.36
C GLU A 322 1.54 1.07 -20.12
N VAL A 323 0.49 1.38 -19.36
CA VAL A 323 0.57 2.29 -18.21
C VAL A 323 1.44 1.72 -17.09
N LEU A 324 1.38 0.41 -16.82
CA LEU A 324 2.16 -0.24 -15.77
C LEU A 324 3.64 -0.36 -16.14
N LEU A 325 3.97 -0.47 -17.42
CA LEU A 325 5.34 -0.46 -17.91
C LEU A 325 5.93 0.96 -17.99
N ALA A 326 5.10 2.00 -17.98
CA ALA A 326 5.57 3.38 -17.97
C ALA A 326 6.10 3.77 -16.58
N ARG A 327 6.94 4.84 -16.55
CA ARG A 327 7.51 5.37 -15.29
C ARG A 327 6.55 6.34 -14.57
N ASN A 328 5.33 5.92 -14.33
CA ASN A 328 4.34 6.66 -13.54
C ASN A 328 4.67 6.57 -12.04
N MET A 329 4.23 7.51 -11.22
CA MET A 329 4.40 7.44 -9.76
C MET A 329 3.42 6.42 -9.16
N LYS A 330 2.12 6.65 -9.33
CA LYS A 330 1.05 5.79 -8.84
C LYS A 330 -0.11 5.80 -9.86
N PRO A 331 -0.07 4.95 -10.90
CA PRO A 331 -1.16 4.87 -11.86
C PRO A 331 -2.36 4.14 -11.24
N VAL A 332 -3.55 4.71 -11.41
CA VAL A 332 -4.82 4.11 -11.05
C VAL A 332 -5.58 3.80 -12.32
N LEU A 333 -5.94 2.55 -12.51
CA LEU A 333 -6.67 2.03 -13.66
C LEU A 333 -8.14 1.90 -13.29
N VAL A 334 -9.01 2.61 -13.97
CA VAL A 334 -10.45 2.65 -13.67
C VAL A 334 -11.27 1.96 -14.74
N ARG A 335 -12.38 1.36 -14.33
CA ARG A 335 -13.42 0.81 -15.21
C ARG A 335 -14.80 1.14 -14.70
N PRO A 336 -15.83 1.17 -15.57
CA PRO A 336 -17.21 1.43 -15.16
C PRO A 336 -17.72 0.35 -14.20
N ARG A 337 -18.62 0.74 -13.29
CA ARG A 337 -19.42 -0.17 -12.48
C ARG A 337 -20.43 -0.92 -13.36
N LEU A 338 -20.76 -2.16 -12.97
CA LEU A 338 -21.82 -2.95 -13.63
C LEU A 338 -23.19 -2.69 -13.01
N ILE A 339 -23.24 -2.46 -11.69
CA ILE A 339 -24.48 -2.27 -10.95
C ILE A 339 -24.68 -0.78 -10.73
N ALA A 340 -25.67 -0.21 -11.40
CA ALA A 340 -26.02 1.19 -11.16
C ALA A 340 -26.52 1.36 -9.72
N THR A 341 -25.94 2.29 -8.97
CA THR A 341 -26.51 2.70 -7.68
C THR A 341 -27.91 3.26 -7.95
N PRO A 342 -28.98 2.84 -7.26
CA PRO A 342 -30.21 3.60 -7.27
C PRO A 342 -29.84 5.03 -6.82
N ASN A 343 -30.20 6.03 -7.63
CA ASN A 343 -30.09 7.44 -7.23
C ASN A 343 -30.83 7.61 -5.89
N LEU A 344 -30.10 7.86 -4.82
CA LEU A 344 -30.65 8.28 -3.52
C LEU A 344 -31.03 9.74 -3.59
#